data_c08820c1c983114717717ce94ea184f6
#
_entry.id   c08820c1c983114717717ce94ea184f6
#
_cell.length_a   1.000
_cell.length_b   1.000
_cell.length_c   1.000
_cell.angle_alpha   90.00
_cell.angle_beta   90.00
_cell.angle_gamma   90.00
#
_symmetry.space_group_name_H-M   'P 1'
#
loop_
_entity.id
_entity.type
_entity.pdbx_description
1 polymer ?
#
loop_
_entity_poly.entity_id
_entity_poly.type
_entity_poly.pdbx_seq_one_letter_code
_entity_poly.pdbx_strand_id
1 'polypeptide(L)'
;MVLAFVASVTFAGTTPYKVLTFPDEGTESKNISAYDKTWKATIGEDVWTIENFNSNKWNNNWKYIRCGSKKVASVASITSPAIDQPISNIVLTINKITKSSINSIKLQVATDADCKNVTEEIPAKIEDGDLIFKPTKSAANNYYKFVFDCQKGSSNGLIEVSKIAYYKVGDAPEIVDITNTAETAYTIAKAKELIDAGKGLSESVYVKGIVSQASESLNDTYGSLSYYISDDGKKENELQVYGGLSFKGEKFTSVDDIKVGDVVVVYGKLKKYNTTYELDKDNILISLNGTTTGITNITTDEAAKNAPVYNLAGQKVTKAYKGVVIKNGKKMIQK
;
A
#
# COMPACT_ATOMS: atom_id res chain seq x y z
N MET A 1 9.41 4.85 -15.69
CA MET A 1 9.33 5.28 -14.28
C MET A 1 8.32 4.35 -13.61
N VAL A 2 8.80 3.40 -12.82
CA VAL A 2 7.91 2.42 -12.14
C VAL A 2 7.39 3.11 -10.89
N LEU A 3 6.09 3.41 -10.86
CA LEU A 3 5.42 3.89 -9.65
C LEU A 3 5.50 2.79 -8.58
N ALA A 4 6.06 3.10 -7.43
CA ALA A 4 5.95 2.27 -6.24
C ALA A 4 4.52 2.44 -5.69
N PHE A 5 3.75 1.35 -5.70
CA PHE A 5 2.42 1.32 -5.13
C PHE A 5 2.51 1.00 -3.64
N VAL A 6 2.00 1.89 -2.80
CA VAL A 6 1.76 1.60 -1.39
C VAL A 6 0.39 0.94 -1.28
N ALA A 7 0.36 -0.37 -1.11
CA ALA A 7 -0.86 -1.08 -0.78
C ALA A 7 -1.22 -0.75 0.68
N SER A 8 -2.26 0.05 0.89
CA SER A 8 -2.82 0.24 2.23
C SER A 8 -3.99 -0.72 2.42
N VAL A 9 -3.83 -1.64 3.36
CA VAL A 9 -4.87 -2.59 3.72
C VAL A 9 -5.71 -2.00 4.84
N THR A 10 -6.95 -1.68 4.56
CA THR A 10 -7.94 -1.31 5.59
C THR A 10 -8.61 -2.57 6.11
N PHE A 11 -8.36 -2.89 7.38
CA PHE A 11 -9.02 -4.00 8.08
C PHE A 11 -10.29 -3.48 8.75
N ALA A 12 -11.38 -3.31 8.02
CA ALA A 12 -12.66 -2.96 8.61
C ALA A 12 -13.28 -4.19 9.28
N GLY A 13 -13.26 -4.23 10.61
CA GLY A 13 -14.24 -5.01 11.38
C GLY A 13 -13.93 -6.47 11.68
N THR A 14 -12.75 -7.03 11.32
CA THR A 14 -12.44 -8.43 11.63
C THR A 14 -11.39 -8.56 12.74
N THR A 15 -11.72 -9.35 13.77
CA THR A 15 -10.78 -9.66 14.86
C THR A 15 -9.86 -10.81 14.42
N PRO A 16 -8.53 -10.68 14.55
CA PRO A 16 -7.62 -11.78 14.28
C PRO A 16 -7.92 -12.95 15.20
N TYR A 17 -7.81 -14.17 14.67
CA TYR A 17 -7.97 -15.40 15.44
C TYR A 17 -6.85 -15.56 16.48
N LYS A 18 -5.60 -15.33 16.05
CA LYS A 18 -4.44 -15.22 16.93
C LYS A 18 -3.61 -14.01 16.57
N VAL A 19 -2.89 -13.46 17.54
CA VAL A 19 -2.05 -12.29 17.34
C VAL A 19 -0.79 -12.37 18.18
N LEU A 20 0.36 -12.05 17.56
CA LEU A 20 1.59 -11.70 18.26
C LEU A 20 1.77 -10.18 18.15
N THR A 21 1.95 -9.51 19.28
CA THR A 21 2.25 -8.08 19.35
C THR A 21 3.47 -7.82 20.22
N PHE A 22 4.14 -6.69 20.02
CA PHE A 22 5.25 -6.28 20.85
C PHE A 22 4.96 -4.92 21.52
N PRO A 23 5.31 -4.78 22.83
CA PRO A 23 5.88 -5.82 23.69
C PRO A 23 4.89 -6.99 23.89
N ASP A 24 5.42 -8.19 23.98
CA ASP A 24 4.66 -9.38 24.38
C ASP A 24 4.48 -9.44 25.90
N GLU A 25 3.74 -10.43 26.40
CA GLU A 25 3.47 -10.64 27.83
C GLU A 25 4.60 -11.40 28.54
N GLY A 26 5.49 -12.05 27.77
CA GLY A 26 6.59 -12.84 28.29
C GLY A 26 7.69 -12.02 28.94
N THR A 27 8.61 -12.72 29.61
CA THR A 27 9.76 -12.11 30.29
C THR A 27 11.07 -12.24 29.50
N GLU A 28 11.19 -13.24 28.63
CA GLU A 28 12.42 -13.51 27.88
C GLU A 28 12.76 -12.37 26.92
N SER A 29 11.75 -11.81 26.25
CA SER A 29 11.87 -10.73 25.27
C SER A 29 12.51 -9.46 25.83
N LYS A 30 12.36 -9.21 27.15
CA LYS A 30 12.75 -7.93 27.78
C LYS A 30 14.25 -7.67 27.80
N ASN A 31 15.09 -8.69 27.57
CA ASN A 31 16.54 -8.59 27.74
C ASN A 31 17.36 -9.01 26.51
N ILE A 32 16.75 -9.12 25.35
CA ILE A 32 17.43 -9.54 24.14
C ILE A 32 18.10 -8.35 23.45
N SER A 33 19.41 -8.21 23.59
CA SER A 33 20.21 -7.16 22.97
C SER A 33 21.06 -7.65 21.80
N ALA A 34 21.16 -8.96 21.60
CA ALA A 34 21.92 -9.60 20.54
C ALA A 34 21.04 -9.95 19.33
N TYR A 35 21.67 -10.28 18.21
CA TYR A 35 21.02 -10.67 16.95
C TYR A 35 21.29 -12.16 16.61
N ASP A 36 21.69 -12.96 17.58
CA ASP A 36 22.10 -14.36 17.45
C ASP A 36 21.50 -15.24 18.58
N LYS A 37 20.33 -14.87 19.07
CA LYS A 37 19.65 -15.57 20.17
C LYS A 37 18.34 -16.16 19.71
N THR A 38 17.99 -17.29 20.31
CA THR A 38 16.65 -17.87 20.31
C THR A 38 15.97 -17.55 21.65
N TRP A 39 14.73 -17.10 21.58
CA TRP A 39 13.94 -16.74 22.75
C TRP A 39 12.44 -16.91 22.46
N LYS A 40 11.60 -16.81 23.49
CA LYS A 40 10.16 -17.00 23.42
C LYS A 40 9.43 -15.69 23.61
N ALA A 41 8.45 -15.41 22.73
CA ALA A 41 7.45 -14.38 22.90
C ALA A 41 6.13 -15.04 23.31
N THR A 42 5.41 -14.46 24.26
CA THR A 42 4.19 -15.05 24.84
C THR A 42 3.05 -14.06 24.80
N ILE A 43 1.88 -14.49 24.34
CA ILE A 43 0.59 -13.79 24.45
C ILE A 43 -0.45 -14.78 24.95
N GLY A 44 -0.96 -14.59 26.17
CA GLY A 44 -1.79 -15.59 26.84
C GLY A 44 -1.07 -16.93 26.99
N GLU A 45 -1.68 -17.99 26.47
CA GLU A 45 -1.10 -19.35 26.46
C GLU A 45 -0.24 -19.63 25.20
N ASP A 46 -0.28 -18.75 24.21
CA ASP A 46 0.42 -18.94 22.95
C ASP A 46 1.89 -18.51 23.05
N VAL A 47 2.79 -19.37 22.55
CA VAL A 47 4.24 -19.15 22.61
C VAL A 47 4.85 -19.24 21.22
N TRP A 48 5.41 -18.12 20.75
CA TRP A 48 6.18 -18.03 19.50
C TRP A 48 7.66 -18.24 19.75
N THR A 49 8.33 -18.91 18.85
CA THR A 49 9.80 -19.03 18.86
C THR A 49 10.40 -17.95 17.97
N ILE A 50 11.27 -17.14 18.52
CA ILE A 50 11.92 -16.01 17.86
C ILE A 50 13.42 -16.31 17.76
N GLU A 51 13.98 -16.23 16.56
CA GLU A 51 15.40 -16.50 16.30
C GLU A 51 16.05 -15.30 15.63
N ASN A 52 17.18 -14.87 16.18
CA ASN A 52 18.05 -13.81 15.63
C ASN A 52 17.40 -12.42 15.53
N PHE A 53 16.40 -12.17 16.41
CA PHE A 53 15.81 -10.85 16.61
C PHE A 53 16.26 -10.23 17.91
N ASN A 54 16.54 -8.92 17.86
CA ASN A 54 16.78 -8.06 19.02
C ASN A 54 15.45 -7.43 19.46
N SER A 55 15.20 -7.37 20.78
CA SER A 55 13.98 -6.78 21.35
C SER A 55 14.12 -5.29 21.70
N ASN A 56 15.23 -4.64 21.31
CA ASN A 56 15.47 -3.23 21.59
C ASN A 56 15.38 -2.84 23.08
N LYS A 57 16.00 -3.62 23.96
CA LYS A 57 15.87 -3.61 25.42
C LYS A 57 16.15 -2.28 26.14
N TRP A 58 16.88 -1.36 25.51
CA TRP A 58 17.18 -0.03 26.06
C TRP A 58 16.01 0.95 26.00
N ASN A 59 14.91 0.55 25.38
CA ASN A 59 13.70 1.35 25.37
C ASN A 59 12.60 0.58 26.11
N ASN A 60 12.23 1.00 27.31
CA ASN A 60 11.17 0.38 28.11
C ASN A 60 9.78 0.42 27.41
N ASN A 61 9.63 1.25 26.39
CA ASN A 61 8.40 1.36 25.58
C ASN A 61 8.58 0.78 24.18
N TRP A 62 9.44 -0.22 24.01
CA TRP A 62 9.62 -0.87 22.72
C TRP A 62 8.31 -1.48 22.20
N LYS A 63 8.06 -1.27 20.90
CA LYS A 63 6.83 -1.70 20.22
C LYS A 63 7.12 -2.60 19.02
N TYR A 64 8.35 -3.03 18.85
CA TYR A 64 8.79 -3.85 17.74
C TYR A 64 10.07 -4.61 18.12
N ILE A 65 10.27 -5.74 17.44
CA ILE A 65 11.54 -6.46 17.41
C ILE A 65 12.23 -6.20 16.07
N ARG A 66 13.53 -6.39 15.99
CA ARG A 66 14.29 -6.09 14.78
C ARG A 66 15.36 -7.11 14.46
N CYS A 67 15.55 -7.40 13.18
CA CYS A 67 16.59 -8.28 12.68
C CYS A 67 17.47 -7.60 11.63
N GLY A 68 18.54 -8.30 11.23
CA GLY A 68 19.54 -7.81 10.30
C GLY A 68 20.70 -7.06 10.99
N SER A 69 21.91 -7.25 10.48
CA SER A 69 23.15 -6.83 11.14
C SER A 69 24.04 -6.02 10.18
N LYS A 70 24.74 -5.02 10.76
CA LYS A 70 25.81 -4.28 10.05
C LYS A 70 27.14 -5.06 9.99
N LYS A 71 27.25 -6.17 10.69
CA LYS A 71 28.49 -6.93 10.77
C LYS A 71 28.55 -8.05 9.73
N VAL A 72 27.47 -8.81 9.61
CA VAL A 72 27.37 -10.02 8.78
C VAL A 72 25.96 -10.14 8.18
N ALA A 73 25.85 -10.89 7.11
CA ALA A 73 24.57 -11.40 6.63
C ALA A 73 23.94 -12.31 7.68
N SER A 74 22.62 -12.32 7.79
CA SER A 74 21.91 -13.06 8.84
C SER A 74 20.55 -13.54 8.37
N VAL A 75 20.15 -14.71 8.86
CA VAL A 75 18.80 -15.22 8.70
C VAL A 75 18.10 -15.19 10.06
N ALA A 76 16.95 -14.56 10.13
CA ALA A 76 16.13 -14.52 11.33
C ALA A 76 14.79 -15.19 11.08
N SER A 77 14.13 -15.67 12.14
CA SER A 77 12.81 -16.28 11.98
C SER A 77 11.87 -16.04 13.16
N ILE A 78 10.57 -16.13 12.87
CA ILE A 78 9.48 -16.12 13.86
C ILE A 78 8.58 -17.32 13.54
N THR A 79 8.48 -18.26 14.48
CA THR A 79 7.66 -19.48 14.35
C THR A 79 6.47 -19.41 15.30
N SER A 80 5.26 -19.60 14.80
CA SER A 80 4.04 -19.64 15.61
C SER A 80 3.96 -20.90 16.49
N PRO A 81 3.12 -20.91 17.54
CA PRO A 81 2.61 -22.16 18.08
C PRO A 81 1.81 -22.93 17.01
N ALA A 82 1.43 -24.18 17.29
CA ALA A 82 0.43 -24.87 16.47
C ALA A 82 -0.88 -24.07 16.51
N ILE A 83 -1.41 -23.74 15.33
CA ILE A 83 -2.69 -23.04 15.22
C ILE A 83 -3.77 -24.06 14.87
N ASP A 84 -4.72 -24.23 15.76
CA ASP A 84 -5.76 -25.25 15.74
C ASP A 84 -6.87 -25.04 14.69
N GLN A 85 -6.77 -23.95 13.92
CA GLN A 85 -7.69 -23.61 12.84
C GLN A 85 -6.95 -23.37 11.51
N PRO A 86 -7.55 -23.66 10.36
CA PRO A 86 -7.01 -23.26 9.08
C PRO A 86 -6.97 -21.73 8.97
N ILE A 87 -5.83 -21.19 8.55
CA ILE A 87 -5.60 -19.77 8.36
C ILE A 87 -5.66 -19.42 6.89
N SER A 88 -6.45 -18.41 6.54
CA SER A 88 -6.58 -17.90 5.18
C SER A 88 -5.68 -16.69 4.90
N ASN A 89 -5.45 -15.84 5.89
CA ASN A 89 -4.60 -14.66 5.75
C ASN A 89 -3.74 -14.46 6.98
N ILE A 90 -2.50 -14.01 6.76
CA ILE A 90 -1.61 -13.58 7.83
C ILE A 90 -1.05 -12.21 7.45
N VAL A 91 -1.16 -11.26 8.37
CA VAL A 91 -0.66 -9.89 8.21
C VAL A 91 0.53 -9.69 9.11
N LEU A 92 1.67 -9.39 8.50
CA LEU A 92 2.92 -9.07 9.18
C LEU A 92 3.14 -7.56 9.12
N THR A 93 2.98 -6.87 10.25
CA THR A 93 3.16 -5.42 10.33
C THR A 93 4.63 -5.06 10.47
N ILE A 94 5.15 -4.39 9.44
CA ILE A 94 6.52 -3.92 9.32
C ILE A 94 6.58 -2.42 9.62
N ASN A 95 7.32 -2.04 10.66
CA ASN A 95 7.54 -0.63 11.02
C ASN A 95 8.62 0.01 10.16
N LYS A 96 9.64 -0.77 9.79
CA LYS A 96 10.77 -0.34 8.99
C LYS A 96 11.33 -1.50 8.19
N ILE A 97 11.73 -1.24 6.95
CA ILE A 97 12.43 -2.17 6.09
C ILE A 97 13.51 -1.44 5.28
N THR A 98 14.74 -1.98 5.30
CA THR A 98 15.85 -1.49 4.47
C THR A 98 15.95 -2.38 3.22
N LYS A 99 15.09 -2.12 2.23
CA LYS A 99 14.85 -2.98 1.05
C LYS A 99 16.12 -3.43 0.35
N SER A 100 17.12 -2.53 0.17
CA SER A 100 18.38 -2.82 -0.50
C SER A 100 19.26 -3.86 0.21
N SER A 101 18.95 -4.20 1.45
CA SER A 101 19.71 -5.14 2.28
C SER A 101 18.91 -6.42 2.61
N ILE A 102 17.80 -6.66 1.95
CA ILE A 102 16.96 -7.84 2.15
C ILE A 102 17.01 -8.72 0.91
N ASN A 103 17.45 -9.98 1.09
CA ASN A 103 17.44 -10.98 0.03
C ASN A 103 16.01 -11.53 -0.19
N SER A 104 15.35 -11.92 0.91
CA SER A 104 13.99 -12.44 0.88
C SER A 104 13.29 -12.34 2.22
N ILE A 105 11.98 -12.26 2.17
CA ILE A 105 11.07 -12.52 3.29
C ILE A 105 10.08 -13.57 2.78
N LYS A 106 9.88 -14.65 3.54
CA LYS A 106 8.96 -15.71 3.15
C LYS A 106 8.24 -16.30 4.36
N LEU A 107 7.06 -16.82 4.11
CA LEU A 107 6.29 -17.64 5.05
C LEU A 107 6.42 -19.11 4.64
N GLN A 108 6.71 -19.96 5.61
CA GLN A 108 6.63 -21.42 5.49
C GLN A 108 5.42 -21.92 6.30
N VAL A 109 4.59 -22.75 5.71
CA VAL A 109 3.53 -23.51 6.38
C VAL A 109 4.06 -24.92 6.61
N ALA A 110 4.06 -25.39 7.85
CA ALA A 110 4.65 -26.67 8.23
C ALA A 110 3.69 -27.48 9.12
N THR A 111 3.89 -28.80 9.15
CA THR A 111 3.11 -29.73 10.00
C THR A 111 3.80 -30.07 11.32
N ASP A 112 5.01 -29.57 11.54
CA ASP A 112 5.80 -29.81 12.75
C ASP A 112 6.42 -28.52 13.30
N ALA A 113 6.70 -28.51 14.60
CA ALA A 113 7.20 -27.35 15.33
C ALA A 113 8.59 -26.86 14.86
N ASP A 114 9.42 -27.77 14.37
CA ASP A 114 10.75 -27.43 13.84
C ASP A 114 10.69 -26.94 12.38
N CYS A 115 9.50 -26.96 11.78
CA CYS A 115 9.27 -26.61 10.38
C CYS A 115 10.18 -27.38 9.40
N LYS A 116 10.39 -28.67 9.65
CA LYS A 116 11.13 -29.58 8.74
C LYS A 116 10.24 -30.10 7.61
N ASN A 117 8.94 -30.30 7.90
CA ASN A 117 7.94 -30.76 6.94
C ASN A 117 7.14 -29.56 6.42
N VAL A 118 7.76 -28.76 5.55
CA VAL A 118 7.13 -27.60 4.92
C VAL A 118 6.21 -28.05 3.79
N THR A 119 4.94 -27.71 3.90
CA THR A 119 3.90 -28.02 2.89
C THR A 119 3.73 -26.91 1.87
N GLU A 120 4.03 -25.68 2.26
CA GLU A 120 3.93 -24.50 1.39
C GLU A 120 4.98 -23.46 1.77
N GLU A 121 5.53 -22.77 0.77
CA GLU A 121 6.41 -21.61 0.95
C GLU A 121 5.88 -20.46 0.12
N ILE A 122 5.65 -19.30 0.75
CA ILE A 122 5.05 -18.12 0.15
C ILE A 122 6.05 -16.95 0.26
N PRO A 123 6.66 -16.50 -0.85
CA PRO A 123 7.53 -15.34 -0.82
C PRO A 123 6.72 -14.04 -0.67
N ALA A 124 7.26 -13.09 0.10
CA ALA A 124 6.72 -11.74 0.14
C ALA A 124 7.33 -10.87 -0.95
N LYS A 125 6.55 -9.92 -1.44
CA LYS A 125 7.08 -8.76 -2.16
C LYS A 125 7.69 -7.80 -1.14
N ILE A 126 8.96 -7.44 -1.34
CA ILE A 126 9.70 -6.56 -0.41
C ILE A 126 9.31 -5.11 -0.67
N GLU A 127 8.41 -4.58 0.14
CA GLU A 127 7.89 -3.22 0.05
C GLU A 127 7.65 -2.62 1.44
N ASP A 128 7.38 -1.32 1.51
CA ASP A 128 7.06 -0.66 2.78
C ASP A 128 5.62 -1.00 3.19
N GLY A 129 5.37 -1.05 4.50
CA GLY A 129 4.07 -1.35 5.06
C GLY A 129 3.86 -2.82 5.42
N ASP A 130 2.60 -3.21 5.55
CA ASP A 130 2.23 -4.55 5.98
C ASP A 130 2.44 -5.57 4.86
N LEU A 131 3.03 -6.72 5.19
CA LEU A 131 3.17 -7.84 4.28
C LEU A 131 2.04 -8.85 4.53
N ILE A 132 1.34 -9.22 3.46
CA ILE A 132 0.19 -10.10 3.54
C ILE A 132 0.50 -11.43 2.88
N PHE A 133 0.24 -12.51 3.62
CA PHE A 133 0.41 -13.87 3.15
C PHE A 133 -0.94 -14.58 3.11
N LYS A 134 -1.19 -15.32 2.03
CA LYS A 134 -2.43 -16.08 1.81
C LYS A 134 -2.09 -17.59 1.67
N PRO A 135 -1.98 -18.33 2.78
CA PRO A 135 -1.73 -19.77 2.71
C PRO A 135 -2.87 -20.50 1.99
N THR A 136 -2.51 -21.34 1.04
CA THR A 136 -3.48 -22.18 0.30
C THR A 136 -3.50 -23.62 0.80
N LYS A 137 -2.46 -24.05 1.52
CA LYS A 137 -2.32 -25.39 2.11
C LYS A 137 -2.40 -25.37 3.64
N SER A 138 -3.07 -24.37 4.19
CA SER A 138 -3.30 -24.26 5.61
C SER A 138 -4.28 -25.30 6.11
N ALA A 139 -3.95 -25.95 7.23
CA ALA A 139 -4.80 -26.92 7.93
C ALA A 139 -4.72 -26.65 9.44
N ALA A 140 -5.63 -27.25 10.21
CA ALA A 140 -5.57 -27.23 11.66
C ALA A 140 -4.24 -27.82 12.16
N ASN A 141 -3.71 -27.25 13.24
CA ASN A 141 -2.45 -27.61 13.88
C ASN A 141 -1.19 -27.37 13.02
N ASN A 142 -1.28 -26.53 12.00
CA ASN A 142 -0.10 -26.08 11.28
C ASN A 142 0.70 -25.05 12.09
N TYR A 143 1.99 -25.00 11.77
CA TYR A 143 2.95 -23.99 12.22
C TYR A 143 3.27 -23.04 11.07
N TYR A 144 3.50 -21.78 11.39
CA TYR A 144 3.77 -20.72 10.43
C TYR A 144 5.10 -20.06 10.78
N LYS A 145 6.12 -20.28 9.92
CA LYS A 145 7.47 -19.74 10.13
C LYS A 145 7.76 -18.64 9.13
N PHE A 146 7.92 -17.43 9.62
CA PHE A 146 8.45 -16.31 8.82
C PHE A 146 9.98 -16.40 8.83
N VAL A 147 10.57 -16.32 7.65
CA VAL A 147 12.02 -16.34 7.46
C VAL A 147 12.44 -15.03 6.79
N PHE A 148 13.40 -14.34 7.41
CA PHE A 148 13.93 -13.06 6.99
C PHE A 148 15.41 -13.24 6.64
N ASP A 149 15.75 -13.25 5.36
CA ASP A 149 17.12 -13.36 4.87
C ASP A 149 17.64 -11.96 4.55
N CYS A 150 18.63 -11.53 5.33
CA CYS A 150 19.22 -10.20 5.27
C CYS A 150 20.68 -10.27 4.85
N GLN A 151 21.07 -9.42 3.91
CA GLN A 151 22.48 -9.13 3.63
C GLN A 151 23.12 -8.35 4.80
N LYS A 152 24.42 -8.22 4.77
CA LYS A 152 25.11 -7.26 5.64
C LYS A 152 24.63 -5.84 5.29
N GLY A 153 24.04 -5.15 6.26
CA GLY A 153 23.58 -3.78 6.09
C GLY A 153 24.57 -2.70 6.52
N SER A 154 24.20 -1.46 6.34
CA SER A 154 24.94 -0.30 6.87
C SER A 154 24.70 -0.07 8.36
N SER A 155 23.57 -0.56 8.87
CA SER A 155 23.14 -0.43 10.27
C SER A 155 22.59 -1.75 10.80
N ASN A 156 22.42 -1.86 12.12
CA ASN A 156 21.66 -2.92 12.76
C ASN A 156 20.16 -2.61 12.68
N GLY A 157 19.32 -3.67 12.65
CA GLY A 157 17.87 -3.51 12.56
C GLY A 157 17.43 -3.09 11.16
N LEU A 158 17.59 -3.99 10.20
CA LEU A 158 17.20 -3.77 8.81
C LEU A 158 15.70 -3.93 8.61
N ILE A 159 15.08 -4.77 9.45
CA ILE A 159 13.63 -5.00 9.49
C ILE A 159 13.15 -4.82 10.93
N GLU A 160 12.04 -4.11 11.11
CA GLU A 160 11.35 -3.93 12.39
C GLU A 160 9.93 -4.48 12.28
N VAL A 161 9.61 -5.48 13.12
CA VAL A 161 8.31 -6.16 13.17
C VAL A 161 7.60 -5.81 14.47
N SER A 162 6.35 -5.35 14.38
CA SER A 162 5.55 -5.00 15.59
C SER A 162 4.38 -5.93 15.84
N LYS A 163 3.85 -6.59 14.79
CA LYS A 163 2.65 -7.41 14.92
C LYS A 163 2.60 -8.51 13.86
N ILE A 164 2.05 -9.66 14.23
CA ILE A 164 1.62 -10.70 13.30
C ILE A 164 0.19 -11.07 13.66
N ALA A 165 -0.75 -10.91 12.73
CA ALA A 165 -2.16 -11.22 12.93
C ALA A 165 -2.58 -12.36 12.00
N TYR A 166 -3.17 -13.41 12.55
CA TYR A 166 -3.62 -14.60 11.86
C TYR A 166 -5.15 -14.59 11.76
N TYR A 167 -5.68 -14.79 10.55
CA TYR A 167 -7.12 -14.79 10.29
C TYR A 167 -7.53 -16.15 9.73
N LYS A 168 -8.50 -16.79 10.38
CA LYS A 168 -9.03 -18.07 9.94
C LYS A 168 -9.90 -17.94 8.69
N VAL A 169 -10.17 -19.04 8.04
CA VAL A 169 -11.07 -19.10 6.88
C VAL A 169 -12.46 -18.58 7.27
N GLY A 170 -13.00 -17.64 6.49
CA GLY A 170 -14.27 -16.98 6.73
C GLY A 170 -14.18 -15.68 7.54
N ASP A 171 -13.13 -15.45 8.32
CA ASP A 171 -12.95 -14.25 9.13
C ASP A 171 -11.84 -13.34 8.59
N ALA A 172 -11.26 -13.69 7.43
CA ALA A 172 -10.22 -12.86 6.84
C ALA A 172 -10.83 -11.54 6.35
N PRO A 173 -10.19 -10.40 6.66
CA PRO A 173 -10.59 -9.14 6.07
C PRO A 173 -10.51 -9.22 4.55
N GLU A 174 -11.46 -8.62 3.87
CA GLU A 174 -11.36 -8.44 2.43
C GLU A 174 -10.12 -7.58 2.14
N ILE A 175 -9.12 -8.18 1.52
CA ILE A 175 -7.94 -7.44 1.09
C ILE A 175 -8.33 -6.80 -0.23
N VAL A 176 -8.85 -5.61 -0.15
CA VAL A 176 -8.98 -4.74 -1.31
C VAL A 176 -7.58 -4.19 -1.59
N ASP A 177 -6.94 -4.72 -2.61
CA ASP A 177 -5.70 -4.17 -3.16
C ASP A 177 -6.06 -2.83 -3.83
N ILE A 178 -6.20 -1.79 -3.01
CA ILE A 178 -6.51 -0.45 -3.50
C ILE A 178 -5.19 0.15 -3.97
N THR A 179 -4.84 -0.16 -5.20
CA THR A 179 -3.82 0.61 -5.91
C THR A 179 -4.28 2.07 -5.92
N ASN A 180 -3.52 2.97 -5.32
CA ASN A 180 -3.86 4.39 -5.33
C ASN A 180 -3.66 4.96 -6.74
N THR A 181 -4.75 5.06 -7.49
CA THR A 181 -4.84 5.67 -8.82
C THR A 181 -5.86 6.80 -8.80
N ALA A 182 -6.04 7.49 -9.89
CA ALA A 182 -7.09 8.51 -9.98
C ALA A 182 -8.50 7.93 -9.77
N GLU A 183 -8.73 6.68 -10.20
CA GLU A 183 -10.01 5.98 -10.06
C GLU A 183 -10.20 5.43 -8.64
N THR A 184 -9.11 5.03 -7.97
CA THR A 184 -9.09 4.47 -6.62
C THR A 184 -8.41 5.42 -5.63
N ALA A 185 -8.62 6.73 -5.80
CA ALA A 185 -8.06 7.76 -4.95
C ALA A 185 -8.48 7.58 -3.47
N TYR A 186 -7.57 7.89 -2.55
CA TYR A 186 -7.87 7.81 -1.11
C TYR A 186 -8.99 8.78 -0.73
N THR A 187 -9.82 8.36 0.23
CA THR A 187 -10.74 9.24 0.95
C THR A 187 -9.97 10.18 1.85
N ILE A 188 -10.61 11.25 2.31
CA ILE A 188 -10.01 12.19 3.27
C ILE A 188 -9.70 11.49 4.59
N ALA A 189 -10.60 10.62 5.06
CA ALA A 189 -10.37 9.82 6.26
C ALA A 189 -9.11 8.96 6.14
N LYS A 190 -8.90 8.31 4.98
CA LYS A 190 -7.69 7.50 4.72
C LYS A 190 -6.42 8.34 4.63
N ALA A 191 -6.47 9.48 3.98
CA ALA A 191 -5.33 10.40 3.88
C ALA A 191 -4.88 10.88 5.29
N LYS A 192 -5.82 11.24 6.15
CA LYS A 192 -5.54 11.65 7.54
C LYS A 192 -4.97 10.50 8.38
N GLU A 193 -5.49 9.29 8.24
CA GLU A 193 -4.93 8.08 8.88
C GLU A 193 -3.46 7.87 8.49
N LEU A 194 -3.12 7.99 7.20
CA LEU A 194 -1.76 7.85 6.70
C LEU A 194 -0.83 8.94 7.26
N ILE A 195 -1.30 10.18 7.34
CA ILE A 195 -0.57 11.31 7.94
C ILE A 195 -0.26 11.02 9.41
N ASP A 196 -1.26 10.63 10.19
CA ASP A 196 -1.09 10.36 11.63
C ASP A 196 -0.19 9.13 11.88
N ALA A 197 -0.22 8.14 10.98
CA ALA A 197 0.66 6.99 11.02
C ALA A 197 2.09 7.29 10.54
N GLY A 198 2.35 8.47 9.95
CA GLY A 198 3.63 8.82 9.33
C GLY A 198 3.98 7.95 8.12
N LYS A 199 2.96 7.40 7.44
CA LYS A 199 3.13 6.47 6.32
C LYS A 199 2.85 7.17 4.97
N GLY A 200 3.67 6.85 3.97
CA GLY A 200 3.47 7.32 2.58
C GLY A 200 3.66 8.82 2.36
N LEU A 201 4.33 9.53 3.29
CA LEU A 201 4.48 10.99 3.21
C LEU A 201 5.57 11.44 2.21
N SER A 202 6.46 10.56 1.80
CA SER A 202 7.53 10.86 0.82
C SER A 202 7.03 10.84 -0.62
N GLU A 203 5.95 10.11 -0.88
CA GLU A 203 5.40 9.90 -2.21
C GLU A 203 4.12 10.71 -2.41
N SER A 204 3.86 11.10 -3.68
CA SER A 204 2.58 11.71 -4.02
C SER A 204 1.50 10.64 -4.18
N VAL A 205 0.30 10.95 -3.71
CA VAL A 205 -0.88 10.08 -3.74
C VAL A 205 -2.08 10.81 -4.33
N TYR A 206 -3.03 10.05 -4.86
CA TYR A 206 -4.32 10.56 -5.30
C TYR A 206 -5.28 10.61 -4.11
N VAL A 207 -5.90 11.76 -3.89
CA VAL A 207 -6.93 11.96 -2.85
C VAL A 207 -8.17 12.52 -3.51
N LYS A 208 -9.33 11.94 -3.18
CA LYS A 208 -10.64 12.37 -3.67
C LYS A 208 -11.44 13.00 -2.54
N GLY A 209 -12.09 14.11 -2.82
CA GLY A 209 -13.01 14.74 -1.87
C GLY A 209 -14.00 15.67 -2.57
N ILE A 210 -14.92 16.21 -1.77
CA ILE A 210 -15.86 17.25 -2.15
C ILE A 210 -15.36 18.56 -1.56
N VAL A 211 -15.29 19.61 -2.36
CA VAL A 211 -14.86 20.93 -1.89
C VAL A 211 -15.84 21.46 -0.85
N SER A 212 -15.37 21.60 0.38
CA SER A 212 -16.14 22.09 1.54
C SER A 212 -15.96 23.59 1.75
N GLN A 213 -14.77 24.13 1.36
CA GLN A 213 -14.46 25.55 1.35
C GLN A 213 -13.62 25.89 0.11
N ALA A 214 -14.11 26.82 -0.72
CA ALA A 214 -13.39 27.31 -1.86
C ALA A 214 -12.27 28.30 -1.44
N SER A 215 -11.33 28.56 -2.33
CA SER A 215 -10.29 29.57 -2.12
C SER A 215 -10.88 30.97 -2.12
N GLU A 216 -10.43 31.81 -1.21
CA GLU A 216 -10.86 33.24 -1.17
C GLU A 216 -10.02 34.13 -2.10
N SER A 217 -8.84 33.65 -2.51
CA SER A 217 -7.93 34.41 -3.37
C SER A 217 -7.12 33.49 -4.27
N LEU A 218 -6.78 33.99 -5.45
CA LEU A 218 -5.79 33.40 -6.34
C LEU A 218 -4.40 33.94 -5.97
N ASN A 219 -3.43 33.06 -5.90
CA ASN A 219 -2.04 33.49 -5.75
C ASN A 219 -1.51 33.96 -7.13
N ASP A 220 -1.43 35.26 -7.36
CA ASP A 220 -1.07 35.84 -8.66
C ASP A 220 0.33 35.43 -9.14
N THR A 221 1.26 35.20 -8.23
CA THR A 221 2.63 34.80 -8.59
C THR A 221 2.69 33.39 -9.11
N TYR A 222 2.06 32.46 -8.41
CA TYR A 222 2.12 31.04 -8.72
C TYR A 222 0.89 30.53 -9.49
N GLY A 223 -0.22 31.27 -9.50
CA GLY A 223 -1.50 30.86 -10.09
C GLY A 223 -2.07 29.66 -9.35
N SER A 224 -1.89 29.59 -8.04
CA SER A 224 -2.33 28.47 -7.23
C SER A 224 -3.53 28.84 -6.37
N LEU A 225 -4.36 27.84 -6.03
CA LEU A 225 -5.48 27.96 -5.10
C LEU A 225 -5.24 27.12 -3.86
N SER A 226 -5.74 27.61 -2.71
CA SER A 226 -5.79 26.85 -1.46
C SER A 226 -7.25 26.70 -1.03
N TYR A 227 -7.73 25.48 -0.96
CA TYR A 227 -9.11 25.16 -0.62
C TYR A 227 -9.18 23.92 0.25
N TYR A 228 -10.36 23.61 0.81
CA TYR A 228 -10.56 22.44 1.66
C TYR A 228 -11.48 21.43 1.00
N ILE A 229 -11.22 20.16 1.25
CA ILE A 229 -12.01 19.04 0.78
C ILE A 229 -12.35 18.10 1.94
N SER A 230 -13.51 17.47 1.89
CA SER A 230 -13.93 16.46 2.85
C SER A 230 -14.64 15.30 2.13
N ASP A 231 -14.89 14.21 2.84
CA ASP A 231 -15.56 13.05 2.26
C ASP A 231 -17.05 13.31 1.95
N ASP A 232 -17.68 14.23 2.67
CA ASP A 232 -19.13 14.54 2.58
C ASP A 232 -19.46 16.00 2.20
N GLY A 233 -18.45 16.80 1.87
CA GLY A 233 -18.60 18.21 1.50
C GLY A 233 -18.84 19.17 2.69
N LYS A 234 -18.78 18.65 3.94
CA LYS A 234 -18.92 19.48 5.14
C LYS A 234 -17.57 19.94 5.68
N LYS A 235 -17.59 20.96 6.54
CA LYS A 235 -16.39 21.54 7.15
C LYS A 235 -15.74 20.66 8.22
N GLU A 236 -16.43 19.65 8.71
CA GLU A 236 -15.89 18.69 9.64
C GLU A 236 -14.97 17.70 8.91
N ASN A 237 -13.83 17.37 9.53
CA ASN A 237 -12.86 16.40 9.01
C ASN A 237 -12.21 16.74 7.66
N GLU A 238 -12.02 18.00 7.38
CA GLU A 238 -11.39 18.50 6.16
C GLU A 238 -9.91 18.12 6.04
N LEU A 239 -9.44 18.15 4.81
CA LEU A 239 -8.04 18.16 4.40
C LEU A 239 -7.82 19.35 3.49
N GLN A 240 -6.77 20.13 3.74
CA GLN A 240 -6.42 21.29 2.94
C GLN A 240 -5.69 20.85 1.66
N VAL A 241 -6.09 21.37 0.53
CA VAL A 241 -5.29 21.40 -0.70
C VAL A 241 -4.53 22.71 -0.68
N TYR A 242 -3.25 22.67 -0.27
CA TYR A 242 -2.44 23.87 -0.08
C TYR A 242 -1.67 24.21 -1.34
N GLY A 243 -1.85 25.42 -1.87
CA GLY A 243 -1.11 25.92 -3.04
C GLY A 243 -1.21 25.01 -4.26
N GLY A 244 -2.41 24.44 -4.49
CA GLY A 244 -2.66 23.52 -5.60
C GLY A 244 -2.63 24.19 -6.96
N LEU A 245 -2.16 23.46 -7.95
CA LEU A 245 -2.16 23.83 -9.35
C LEU A 245 -3.32 23.18 -10.11
N SER A 246 -3.70 23.80 -11.20
CA SER A 246 -4.73 23.30 -12.09
C SER A 246 -4.24 22.02 -12.80
N PHE A 247 -5.01 21.56 -13.71
CA PHE A 247 -4.74 20.41 -14.54
C PHE A 247 -3.32 20.46 -15.17
N LYS A 248 -2.62 19.32 -15.19
CA LYS A 248 -1.24 19.17 -15.72
C LYS A 248 -0.19 20.05 -15.02
N GLY A 249 -0.52 20.64 -13.88
CA GLY A 249 0.35 21.57 -13.19
C GLY A 249 0.32 22.98 -13.78
N GLU A 250 -0.69 23.30 -14.57
CA GLU A 250 -0.90 24.65 -15.09
C GLU A 250 -1.44 25.57 -13.99
N LYS A 251 -1.42 26.87 -14.24
CA LYS A 251 -1.95 27.87 -13.31
C LYS A 251 -3.48 27.89 -13.36
N PHE A 252 -4.13 28.10 -12.24
CA PHE A 252 -5.52 28.54 -12.21
C PHE A 252 -5.61 29.99 -12.75
N THR A 253 -6.74 30.34 -13.33
CA THR A 253 -6.98 31.65 -13.90
C THR A 253 -7.98 32.48 -13.09
N SER A 254 -8.77 31.81 -12.28
CA SER A 254 -9.79 32.43 -11.42
C SER A 254 -9.95 31.65 -10.13
N VAL A 255 -10.39 32.33 -9.07
CA VAL A 255 -10.87 31.69 -7.83
C VAL A 255 -12.11 30.84 -8.09
N ASP A 256 -12.88 31.16 -9.10
CA ASP A 256 -14.11 30.46 -9.51
C ASP A 256 -13.84 29.14 -10.26
N ASP A 257 -12.58 28.82 -10.54
CA ASP A 257 -12.20 27.56 -11.20
C ASP A 257 -12.49 26.35 -10.29
N ILE A 258 -12.56 26.55 -8.97
CA ILE A 258 -12.93 25.55 -7.95
C ILE A 258 -14.03 26.13 -7.05
N LYS A 259 -15.14 25.42 -6.91
CA LYS A 259 -16.32 25.87 -6.15
C LYS A 259 -16.70 24.88 -5.06
N VAL A 260 -17.34 25.38 -4.02
CA VAL A 260 -17.94 24.52 -2.97
C VAL A 260 -18.93 23.54 -3.62
N GLY A 261 -18.82 22.28 -3.27
CA GLY A 261 -19.62 21.18 -3.82
C GLY A 261 -18.96 20.46 -5.00
N ASP A 262 -17.89 21.01 -5.57
CA ASP A 262 -17.14 20.31 -6.63
C ASP A 262 -16.51 19.03 -6.11
N VAL A 263 -16.57 17.96 -6.91
CA VAL A 263 -15.90 16.70 -6.65
C VAL A 263 -14.52 16.74 -7.33
N VAL A 264 -13.46 16.65 -6.55
CA VAL A 264 -12.09 16.72 -7.05
C VAL A 264 -11.29 15.46 -6.76
N VAL A 265 -10.35 15.14 -7.65
CA VAL A 265 -9.23 14.24 -7.38
C VAL A 265 -7.96 15.06 -7.50
N VAL A 266 -7.13 15.05 -6.47
CA VAL A 266 -5.88 15.81 -6.40
C VAL A 266 -4.72 14.84 -6.19
N TYR A 267 -3.61 15.08 -6.86
CA TYR A 267 -2.38 14.30 -6.73
C TYR A 267 -1.30 15.14 -6.07
N GLY A 268 -0.80 14.70 -4.91
CA GLY A 268 0.19 15.44 -4.15
C GLY A 268 0.70 14.67 -2.93
N LYS A 269 1.65 15.27 -2.21
CA LYS A 269 2.22 14.69 -0.99
C LYS A 269 1.35 15.02 0.21
N LEU A 270 1.12 14.01 1.03
CA LEU A 270 0.44 14.20 2.32
C LEU A 270 1.39 14.83 3.33
N LYS A 271 0.87 15.75 4.14
CA LYS A 271 1.63 16.44 5.16
C LYS A 271 0.75 16.84 6.33
N LYS A 272 1.35 16.96 7.51
CA LYS A 272 0.75 17.65 8.66
C LYS A 272 1.54 18.91 8.93
N TYR A 273 0.91 20.06 8.77
CA TYR A 273 1.49 21.35 9.11
C TYR A 273 0.81 21.89 10.37
N ASN A 274 1.55 21.90 11.49
CA ASN A 274 0.99 22.14 12.82
C ASN A 274 -0.18 21.18 13.12
N THR A 275 -1.40 21.71 13.18
CA THR A 275 -2.63 20.93 13.40
C THR A 275 -3.40 20.63 12.11
N THR A 276 -3.00 21.19 10.98
CA THR A 276 -3.70 21.07 9.69
C THR A 276 -3.22 19.85 8.92
N TYR A 277 -4.15 19.02 8.46
CA TYR A 277 -3.90 17.96 7.49
C TYR A 277 -3.96 18.57 6.10
N GLU A 278 -2.93 18.34 5.28
CA GLU A 278 -2.87 18.96 3.96
C GLU A 278 -2.25 18.06 2.89
N LEU A 279 -2.63 18.30 1.64
CA LEU A 279 -1.78 18.03 0.48
C LEU A 279 -0.83 19.22 0.36
N ASP A 280 0.49 18.94 0.43
CA ASP A 280 1.54 19.98 0.38
C ASP A 280 1.52 20.69 -0.98
N LYS A 281 2.15 21.87 -1.03
CA LYS A 281 2.31 22.65 -2.27
C LYS A 281 2.80 21.77 -3.44
N ASP A 282 2.60 22.25 -4.64
CA ASP A 282 2.90 21.57 -5.91
C ASP A 282 2.02 20.32 -6.14
N ASN A 283 0.90 20.20 -5.44
CA ASN A 283 -0.14 19.25 -5.77
C ASN A 283 -0.89 19.69 -7.05
N ILE A 284 -1.47 18.72 -7.76
CA ILE A 284 -2.05 18.93 -9.10
C ILE A 284 -3.48 18.40 -9.10
N LEU A 285 -4.40 19.19 -9.64
CA LEU A 285 -5.77 18.76 -9.92
C LEU A 285 -5.77 17.70 -11.04
N ILE A 286 -6.36 16.56 -10.79
CA ILE A 286 -6.43 15.42 -11.71
C ILE A 286 -7.82 15.28 -12.32
N SER A 287 -8.86 15.51 -11.51
CA SER A 287 -10.25 15.46 -11.95
C SER A 287 -11.07 16.53 -11.25
N LEU A 288 -12.00 17.13 -11.97
CA LEU A 288 -13.00 18.07 -11.50
C LEU A 288 -14.36 17.63 -12.03
N ASN A 289 -15.28 17.27 -11.14
CA ASN A 289 -16.63 16.80 -11.46
C ASN A 289 -16.67 15.68 -12.52
N GLY A 290 -15.69 14.76 -12.43
CA GLY A 290 -15.54 13.65 -13.39
C GLY A 290 -14.84 14.03 -14.69
N THR A 291 -14.53 15.31 -14.93
CA THR A 291 -13.70 15.73 -16.05
C THR A 291 -12.23 15.56 -15.67
N THR A 292 -11.50 14.73 -16.41
CA THR A 292 -10.06 14.52 -16.23
C THR A 292 -9.29 15.25 -17.32
N THR A 293 -8.12 15.82 -16.97
CA THR A 293 -7.22 16.31 -17.99
C THR A 293 -6.23 15.28 -18.38
N GLY A 294 -6.41 14.71 -19.30
CA GLY A 294 -5.39 13.96 -19.91
C GLY A 294 -5.97 12.83 -20.65
N ILE A 295 -6.00 12.91 -21.81
CA ILE A 295 -6.76 12.13 -22.75
C ILE A 295 -8.25 12.45 -22.54
N THR A 296 -8.64 13.73 -22.79
CA THR A 296 -9.91 13.94 -23.45
C THR A 296 -9.99 12.83 -24.46
N ASN A 297 -11.00 11.99 -24.31
CA ASN A 297 -11.34 10.99 -25.31
C ASN A 297 -10.62 11.33 -26.61
N ILE A 298 -9.63 10.53 -26.98
CA ILE A 298 -9.44 10.32 -28.38
C ILE A 298 -10.84 9.92 -28.78
N THR A 299 -11.61 10.88 -29.25
CA THR A 299 -12.95 10.61 -29.76
C THR A 299 -12.70 9.45 -30.68
N THR A 300 -13.23 8.32 -30.28
CA THR A 300 -13.07 7.04 -30.99
C THR A 300 -13.40 7.19 -32.47
N ASP A 301 -13.95 8.34 -32.86
CA ASP A 301 -14.34 8.65 -34.21
C ASP A 301 -13.20 9.10 -35.14
N GLU A 302 -12.20 9.86 -34.68
CA GLU A 302 -11.10 10.27 -35.60
C GLU A 302 -9.97 9.24 -35.65
N ALA A 303 -9.60 8.64 -34.53
CA ALA A 303 -8.67 7.50 -34.51
C ALA A 303 -9.29 6.28 -35.19
N ALA A 304 -10.61 6.09 -35.05
CA ALA A 304 -11.34 5.01 -35.71
C ALA A 304 -11.48 5.26 -37.25
N LYS A 305 -11.60 6.50 -37.68
CA LYS A 305 -11.62 6.83 -39.14
C LYS A 305 -10.28 6.56 -39.81
N ASN A 306 -9.15 6.79 -39.12
CA ASN A 306 -7.81 6.65 -39.66
C ASN A 306 -7.11 5.34 -39.29
N ALA A 307 -7.78 4.44 -38.54
CA ALA A 307 -7.19 3.18 -38.14
C ALA A 307 -6.85 2.30 -39.37
N PRO A 308 -5.68 1.68 -39.38
CA PRO A 308 -5.30 0.76 -40.44
C PRO A 308 -6.23 -0.45 -40.49
N VAL A 309 -6.53 -0.86 -41.70
CA VAL A 309 -7.38 -2.01 -42.00
C VAL A 309 -6.50 -3.17 -42.42
N TYR A 310 -6.76 -4.36 -41.90
CA TYR A 310 -6.01 -5.57 -42.21
C TYR A 310 -6.94 -6.63 -42.78
N ASN A 311 -6.45 -7.45 -43.72
CA ASN A 311 -7.14 -8.67 -44.14
C ASN A 311 -6.99 -9.79 -43.09
N LEU A 312 -7.62 -10.91 -43.31
CA LEU A 312 -7.53 -12.06 -42.37
C LEU A 312 -6.13 -12.69 -42.25
N ALA A 313 -5.24 -12.41 -43.20
CA ALA A 313 -3.82 -12.80 -43.16
C ALA A 313 -2.93 -11.78 -42.41
N GLY A 314 -3.51 -10.74 -41.78
CA GLY A 314 -2.78 -9.72 -41.05
C GLY A 314 -2.06 -8.68 -41.92
N GLN A 315 -2.29 -8.66 -43.23
CA GLN A 315 -1.70 -7.67 -44.14
C GLN A 315 -2.53 -6.41 -44.15
N LYS A 316 -1.87 -5.24 -44.10
CA LYS A 316 -2.55 -3.92 -44.20
C LYS A 316 -3.13 -3.75 -45.59
N VAL A 317 -4.40 -3.41 -45.67
CA VAL A 317 -5.12 -3.22 -46.95
C VAL A 317 -5.67 -1.82 -47.09
N THR A 318 -5.88 -1.42 -48.35
CA THR A 318 -6.44 -0.13 -48.69
C THR A 318 -7.96 -0.18 -48.85
N LYS A 319 -8.61 0.97 -49.03
CA LYS A 319 -10.06 1.06 -49.31
C LYS A 319 -10.50 0.29 -50.57
N ALA A 320 -9.59 -0.03 -51.48
CA ALA A 320 -9.89 -0.76 -52.70
C ALA A 320 -10.01 -2.30 -52.48
N TYR A 321 -9.55 -2.80 -51.32
CA TYR A 321 -9.67 -4.23 -50.99
C TYR A 321 -11.14 -4.58 -50.71
N LYS A 322 -11.63 -5.62 -51.34
CA LYS A 322 -12.99 -6.14 -51.13
C LYS A 322 -12.91 -7.49 -50.40
N GLY A 323 -13.64 -7.61 -49.31
CA GLY A 323 -13.65 -8.82 -48.51
C GLY A 323 -13.72 -8.61 -47.00
N VAL A 324 -13.43 -9.65 -46.24
CA VAL A 324 -13.45 -9.56 -44.78
C VAL A 324 -12.17 -8.90 -44.30
N VAL A 325 -12.33 -7.86 -43.49
CA VAL A 325 -11.24 -7.09 -42.92
C VAL A 325 -11.38 -6.95 -41.40
N ILE A 326 -10.28 -6.63 -40.73
CA ILE A 326 -10.22 -6.28 -39.31
C ILE A 326 -9.83 -4.82 -39.21
N LYS A 327 -10.66 -4.02 -38.54
CA LYS A 327 -10.42 -2.62 -38.20
C LYS A 327 -10.77 -2.40 -36.73
N ASN A 328 -9.85 -1.82 -35.94
CA ASN A 328 -10.02 -1.63 -34.48
C ASN A 328 -10.43 -2.92 -33.75
N GLY A 329 -9.83 -4.05 -34.09
CA GLY A 329 -10.16 -5.35 -33.47
C GLY A 329 -11.53 -5.93 -33.87
N LYS A 330 -12.31 -5.23 -34.71
CA LYS A 330 -13.63 -5.70 -35.16
C LYS A 330 -13.55 -6.24 -36.59
N LYS A 331 -14.16 -7.41 -36.80
CA LYS A 331 -14.31 -8.04 -38.12
C LYS A 331 -15.47 -7.40 -38.89
N MET A 332 -15.24 -6.97 -40.13
CA MET A 332 -16.23 -6.33 -40.96
C MET A 332 -16.04 -6.70 -42.45
N ILE A 333 -17.06 -6.50 -43.27
CA ILE A 333 -16.98 -6.72 -44.70
C ILE A 333 -16.76 -5.37 -45.38
N GLN A 334 -15.64 -5.24 -46.06
CA GLN A 334 -15.36 -4.08 -46.93
C GLN A 334 -15.83 -4.39 -48.33
N LYS A 335 -16.81 -3.63 -48.81
CA LYS A 335 -17.47 -3.82 -50.12
C LYS A 335 -16.77 -3.03 -51.22
#